data_1374b0e9ebb981d67553fc35ffa44888
#
_entry.id   1374b0e9ebb981d67553fc35ffa44888
#
_cell.length_a   1.000
_cell.length_b   1.000
_cell.length_c   1.000
_cell.angle_alpha   90.00
_cell.angle_beta   90.00
_cell.angle_gamma   90.00
#
_symmetry.space_group_name_H-M   'P 1'
#
loop_
_entity.id
_entity.type
_entity.pdbx_description
1 polymer ?
#
loop_
_entity_poly.entity_id
_entity_poly.type
_entity_poly.pdbx_seq_one_letter_code
_entity_poly.pdbx_strand_id
1 'polypeptide(L)'
;MATTPQHLVLIGGGHAHALLLAQWAKRPVPGVKVTLIDTNEMAPYTGMLPGYIAGHYEAAELMIDLRALATKAGATFFASKVVAFQATNQTLTCADGTELQYDIASFDIGIHSQLTMIPGQAEHTVAAKPLHTYATQWQKFITALKKQETTTPITVIGGGVAGVELAFAMRYRARREGINSTPVQIIEAKEALPGVSPRAQAVLRRELARQHITLYEDSLVSRFTTNNIELADGRTLSSSFTVTAAGARPYAW
;
A
#
# COMPACT_ATOMS: atom_id res chain seq x y z
N MET A 1 35.42 9.41 30.98
CA MET A 1 35.05 8.05 30.54
C MET A 1 34.20 8.21 29.28
N ALA A 2 34.57 7.59 28.17
CA ALA A 2 33.73 7.62 26.97
C ALA A 2 32.49 6.78 27.27
N THR A 3 31.31 7.39 27.26
CA THR A 3 30.05 6.68 27.39
C THR A 3 29.85 5.80 26.15
N THR A 4 29.48 4.55 26.33
CA THR A 4 29.11 3.67 25.22
C THR A 4 28.01 4.33 24.39
N PRO A 5 28.13 4.41 23.04
CA PRO A 5 27.07 5.01 22.21
C PRO A 5 25.75 4.26 22.40
N GLN A 6 24.67 5.00 22.54
CA GLN A 6 23.32 4.39 22.51
C GLN A 6 23.01 3.84 21.12
N HIS A 7 22.34 2.71 21.04
CA HIS A 7 21.99 2.06 19.78
C HIS A 7 20.50 2.23 19.46
N LEU A 8 20.20 3.06 18.47
CA LEU A 8 18.88 3.22 17.88
C LEU A 8 18.74 2.23 16.71
N VAL A 9 17.80 1.31 16.79
CA VAL A 9 17.48 0.38 15.72
C VAL A 9 16.14 0.74 15.10
N LEU A 10 16.14 0.98 13.79
CA LEU A 10 14.98 1.28 12.96
C LEU A 10 14.59 0.00 12.22
N ILE A 11 13.41 -0.56 12.52
CA ILE A 11 12.92 -1.79 11.92
C ILE A 11 11.89 -1.44 10.86
N GLY A 12 12.21 -1.75 9.59
CA GLY A 12 11.44 -1.38 8.42
C GLY A 12 11.83 -0.03 7.83
N GLY A 13 11.93 0.02 6.50
CA GLY A 13 12.26 1.21 5.71
C GLY A 13 11.04 2.01 5.29
N GLY A 14 10.01 2.09 6.13
CA GLY A 14 8.84 2.92 5.87
C GLY A 14 9.17 4.40 5.77
N HIS A 15 8.20 5.21 5.34
CA HIS A 15 8.48 6.62 5.05
C HIS A 15 8.85 7.44 6.30
N ALA A 16 8.36 7.07 7.50
CA ALA A 16 8.73 7.75 8.74
C ALA A 16 10.22 7.56 9.05
N HIS A 17 10.74 6.34 8.90
CA HIS A 17 12.17 6.07 9.06
C HIS A 17 13.01 6.69 7.95
N ALA A 18 12.52 6.72 6.71
CA ALA A 18 13.20 7.42 5.62
C ALA A 18 13.32 8.93 5.90
N LEU A 19 12.25 9.57 6.39
CA LEU A 19 12.28 10.98 6.81
C LEU A 19 13.22 11.20 8.00
N LEU A 20 13.20 10.30 8.99
CA LEU A 20 14.11 10.34 10.14
C LEU A 20 15.56 10.31 9.67
N LEU A 21 15.94 9.35 8.81
CA LEU A 21 17.30 9.24 8.26
C LEU A 21 17.69 10.48 7.44
N ALA A 22 16.77 11.04 6.66
CA ALA A 22 17.01 12.27 5.91
C ALA A 22 17.27 13.47 6.83
N GLN A 23 16.60 13.55 7.97
CA GLN A 23 16.87 14.57 9.00
C GLN A 23 18.17 14.27 9.75
N TRP A 24 18.41 12.99 10.09
CA TRP A 24 19.62 12.56 10.78
C TRP A 24 20.88 12.89 9.99
N ALA A 25 20.84 12.72 8.67
CA ALA A 25 21.95 13.11 7.78
C ALA A 25 22.31 14.60 7.88
N LYS A 26 21.35 15.47 8.26
CA LYS A 26 21.58 16.92 8.44
C LYS A 26 22.01 17.27 9.87
N ARG A 27 21.52 16.53 10.86
CA ARG A 27 21.69 16.80 12.28
C ARG A 27 21.83 15.48 13.05
N PRO A 28 22.98 14.80 12.99
CA PRO A 28 23.19 13.58 13.76
C PRO A 28 23.21 13.91 15.27
N VAL A 29 22.67 12.98 16.07
CA VAL A 29 22.75 13.10 17.53
C VAL A 29 24.07 12.48 18.00
N PRO A 30 24.95 13.23 18.65
CA PRO A 30 26.21 12.71 19.15
C PRO A 30 26.01 11.57 20.15
N GLY A 31 26.85 10.54 20.08
CA GLY A 31 26.79 9.39 20.99
C GLY A 31 25.64 8.41 20.68
N VAL A 32 24.99 8.51 19.51
CA VAL A 32 23.98 7.56 19.06
C VAL A 32 24.45 6.85 17.77
N LYS A 33 24.47 5.51 17.80
CA LYS A 33 24.63 4.67 16.61
C LYS A 33 23.24 4.34 16.05
N VAL A 34 23.07 4.42 14.75
CA VAL A 34 21.80 4.09 14.09
C VAL A 34 21.98 2.87 13.19
N THR A 35 21.06 1.92 13.25
CA THR A 35 20.95 0.80 12.32
C THR A 35 19.54 0.77 11.72
N LEU A 36 19.45 0.74 10.39
CA LEU A 36 18.20 0.47 9.67
C LEU A 36 18.19 -1.00 9.23
N ILE A 37 17.13 -1.72 9.57
CA ILE A 37 16.91 -3.10 9.14
C ILE A 37 15.71 -3.14 8.20
N ASP A 38 15.93 -3.59 6.97
CA ASP A 38 14.84 -3.87 6.01
C ASP A 38 15.24 -5.05 5.10
N THR A 39 14.27 -5.75 4.56
CA THR A 39 14.49 -6.85 3.63
C THR A 39 14.94 -6.38 2.25
N ASN A 40 14.64 -5.14 1.90
CA ASN A 40 14.91 -4.55 0.59
C ASN A 40 15.73 -3.27 0.71
N GLU A 41 16.67 -3.08 -0.21
CA GLU A 41 17.43 -1.84 -0.30
C GLU A 41 16.61 -0.68 -0.87
N MET A 42 15.57 -1.01 -1.64
CA MET A 42 14.65 -0.07 -2.25
C MET A 42 13.26 -0.25 -1.67
N ALA A 43 12.71 0.80 -1.07
CA ALA A 43 11.35 0.79 -0.52
C ALA A 43 10.39 1.67 -1.33
N PRO A 44 9.19 1.19 -1.67
CA PRO A 44 8.22 2.01 -2.38
C PRO A 44 7.55 3.01 -1.43
N TYR A 45 7.50 4.27 -1.83
CA TYR A 45 6.69 5.27 -1.12
C TYR A 45 5.21 5.13 -1.48
N THR A 46 4.48 4.47 -0.62
CA THR A 46 3.07 4.11 -0.87
C THR A 46 2.13 5.32 -0.99
N GLY A 47 2.50 6.48 -0.44
CA GLY A 47 1.74 7.74 -0.60
C GLY A 47 1.69 8.25 -2.04
N MET A 48 2.64 7.85 -2.89
CA MET A 48 2.64 8.19 -4.31
C MET A 48 1.86 7.20 -5.19
N LEU A 49 1.34 6.09 -4.62
CA LEU A 49 0.65 5.05 -5.39
C LEU A 49 -0.53 5.59 -6.22
N PRO A 50 -1.46 6.38 -5.68
CA PRO A 50 -2.56 6.91 -6.49
C PRO A 50 -2.05 7.73 -7.69
N GLY A 51 -1.00 8.53 -7.49
CA GLY A 51 -0.37 9.31 -8.56
C GLY A 51 0.29 8.43 -9.64
N TYR A 52 0.95 7.34 -9.25
CA TYR A 52 1.47 6.36 -10.19
C TYR A 52 0.35 5.68 -11.00
N ILE A 53 -0.70 5.22 -10.33
CA ILE A 53 -1.88 4.61 -10.99
C ILE A 53 -2.52 5.59 -11.98
N ALA A 54 -2.59 6.87 -11.62
CA ALA A 54 -3.06 7.95 -12.50
C ALA A 54 -2.10 8.26 -13.66
N GLY A 55 -0.85 7.76 -13.61
CA GLY A 55 0.19 8.01 -14.60
C GLY A 55 0.87 9.37 -14.47
N HIS A 56 0.91 9.94 -13.26
CA HIS A 56 1.65 11.16 -12.96
C HIS A 56 3.14 10.89 -12.71
N TYR A 57 3.48 9.67 -12.28
CA TYR A 57 4.83 9.25 -11.92
C TYR A 57 5.22 7.96 -12.63
N GLU A 58 6.50 7.81 -12.88
CA GLU A 58 7.10 6.54 -13.30
C GLU A 58 7.43 5.67 -12.09
N ALA A 59 7.54 4.35 -12.27
CA ALA A 59 7.76 3.39 -11.18
C ALA A 59 9.05 3.68 -10.37
N ALA A 60 10.09 4.16 -11.03
CA ALA A 60 11.37 4.49 -10.38
C ALA A 60 11.25 5.68 -9.41
N GLU A 61 10.34 6.64 -9.69
CA GLU A 61 10.14 7.83 -8.87
C GLU A 61 9.49 7.51 -7.52
N LEU A 62 8.83 6.34 -7.41
CA LEU A 62 8.22 5.88 -6.16
C LEU A 62 9.22 5.23 -5.20
N MET A 63 10.43 4.95 -5.67
CA MET A 63 11.38 4.14 -4.92
C MET A 63 12.33 5.00 -4.09
N ILE A 64 12.44 4.68 -2.81
CA ILE A 64 13.39 5.28 -1.88
C ILE A 64 14.57 4.32 -1.77
N ASP A 65 15.78 4.78 -2.09
CA ASP A 65 17.01 4.03 -1.86
C ASP A 65 17.39 4.13 -0.37
N LEU A 66 17.01 3.10 0.38
CA LEU A 66 17.23 3.00 1.83
C LEU A 66 18.71 2.85 2.16
N ARG A 67 19.49 2.12 1.34
CA ARG A 67 20.91 1.92 1.56
C ARG A 67 21.70 3.22 1.38
N ALA A 68 21.42 3.95 0.29
CA ALA A 68 22.04 5.24 0.07
C ALA A 68 21.66 6.26 1.15
N LEU A 69 20.39 6.24 1.58
CA LEU A 69 19.90 7.11 2.63
C LEU A 69 20.54 6.82 3.99
N ALA A 70 20.66 5.54 4.37
CA ALA A 70 21.36 5.11 5.57
C ALA A 70 22.83 5.53 5.54
N THR A 71 23.52 5.28 4.42
CA THR A 71 24.92 5.72 4.22
C THR A 71 25.08 7.22 4.41
N LYS A 72 24.20 8.02 3.82
CA LYS A 72 24.21 9.49 3.96
C LYS A 72 23.96 9.94 5.40
N ALA A 73 23.16 9.19 6.16
CA ALA A 73 22.89 9.44 7.57
C ALA A 73 24.01 8.94 8.50
N GLY A 74 25.07 8.28 8.01
CA GLY A 74 26.06 7.61 8.83
C GLY A 74 25.49 6.41 9.61
N ALA A 75 24.36 5.87 9.16
CA ALA A 75 23.70 4.70 9.72
C ALA A 75 24.15 3.41 9.01
N THR A 76 24.08 2.29 9.73
CA THR A 76 24.29 0.97 9.15
C THR A 76 22.99 0.48 8.50
N PHE A 77 23.01 0.08 7.23
CA PHE A 77 21.90 -0.65 6.61
C PHE A 77 22.14 -2.16 6.76
N PHE A 78 21.20 -2.87 7.35
CA PHE A 78 21.25 -4.32 7.54
C PHE A 78 20.11 -4.99 6.76
N ALA A 79 20.46 -5.69 5.68
CA ALA A 79 19.52 -6.35 4.79
C ALA A 79 19.02 -7.65 5.42
N SER A 80 17.98 -7.59 6.25
CA SER A 80 17.38 -8.76 6.90
C SER A 80 15.94 -8.47 7.32
N LYS A 81 15.25 -9.53 7.74
CA LYS A 81 13.90 -9.47 8.34
C LYS A 81 14.03 -9.72 9.84
N VAL A 82 13.49 -8.83 10.67
CA VAL A 82 13.33 -9.11 12.10
C VAL A 82 12.21 -10.12 12.28
N VAL A 83 12.48 -11.21 13.00
CA VAL A 83 11.53 -12.30 13.23
C VAL A 83 11.15 -12.46 14.70
N ALA A 84 11.93 -11.90 15.63
CA ALA A 84 11.60 -11.88 17.04
C ALA A 84 12.07 -10.56 17.68
N PHE A 85 11.35 -10.16 18.72
CA PHE A 85 11.60 -8.96 19.50
C PHE A 85 11.38 -9.26 20.98
N GLN A 86 12.39 -8.97 21.80
CA GLN A 86 12.34 -9.15 23.24
C GLN A 86 12.60 -7.82 23.96
N ALA A 87 11.53 -7.18 24.41
CA ALA A 87 11.62 -5.87 25.06
C ALA A 87 12.39 -5.93 26.39
N THR A 88 12.23 -7.01 27.15
CA THR A 88 12.88 -7.16 28.46
C THR A 88 14.39 -7.20 28.36
N ASN A 89 14.92 -7.89 27.36
CA ASN A 89 16.37 -8.06 27.14
C ASN A 89 16.92 -7.07 26.11
N GLN A 90 16.07 -6.20 25.54
CA GLN A 90 16.42 -5.24 24.49
C GLN A 90 17.13 -5.91 23.31
N THR A 91 16.63 -7.06 22.85
CA THR A 91 17.22 -7.88 21.81
C THR A 91 16.26 -8.06 20.64
N LEU A 92 16.81 -8.00 19.42
CA LEU A 92 16.15 -8.36 18.18
C LEU A 92 16.81 -9.58 17.58
N THR A 93 16.01 -10.49 17.01
CA THR A 93 16.52 -11.63 16.24
C THR A 93 16.11 -11.48 14.78
N CYS A 94 17.07 -11.58 13.89
CA CYS A 94 16.87 -11.53 12.44
C CYS A 94 16.67 -12.93 11.86
N ALA A 95 16.14 -13.02 10.65
CA ALA A 95 15.81 -14.29 9.97
C ALA A 95 17.06 -15.15 9.67
N ASP A 96 18.24 -14.55 9.59
CA ASP A 96 19.53 -15.24 9.44
C ASP A 96 20.15 -15.70 10.76
N GLY A 97 19.43 -15.54 11.89
CA GLY A 97 19.89 -15.87 13.23
C GLY A 97 20.73 -14.79 13.92
N THR A 98 21.01 -13.67 13.26
CA THR A 98 21.73 -12.54 13.85
C THR A 98 20.93 -11.93 14.99
N GLU A 99 21.55 -11.78 16.15
CA GLU A 99 20.99 -11.05 17.29
C GLU A 99 21.61 -9.65 17.40
N LEU A 100 20.75 -8.66 17.64
CA LEU A 100 21.14 -7.27 17.80
C LEU A 100 20.61 -6.73 19.13
N GLN A 101 21.52 -6.15 19.92
CA GLN A 101 21.15 -5.39 21.12
C GLN A 101 20.78 -3.95 20.72
N TYR A 102 19.79 -3.38 21.39
CA TYR A 102 19.37 -1.99 21.17
C TYR A 102 19.08 -1.27 22.49
N ASP A 103 19.22 0.02 22.51
CA ASP A 103 18.69 0.88 23.57
C ASP A 103 17.29 1.38 23.24
N ILE A 104 17.07 1.71 21.95
CA ILE A 104 15.79 2.17 21.43
C ILE A 104 15.51 1.43 20.15
N ALA A 105 14.32 0.84 20.03
CA ALA A 105 13.79 0.23 18.81
C ALA A 105 12.57 0.99 18.29
N SER A 106 12.56 1.30 17.00
CA SER A 106 11.43 1.94 16.31
C SER A 106 10.94 1.06 15.17
N PHE A 107 9.61 0.93 15.01
CA PHE A 107 9.00 0.05 14.02
C PHE A 107 8.24 0.86 12.98
N ASP A 108 8.62 0.71 11.71
CA ASP A 108 7.91 1.26 10.55
C ASP A 108 7.88 0.21 9.42
N ILE A 109 7.27 -0.94 9.74
CA ILE A 109 7.20 -2.13 8.87
C ILE A 109 5.98 -2.14 7.95
N GLY A 110 5.13 -1.12 8.08
CA GLY A 110 3.89 -1.02 7.32
C GLY A 110 2.83 -2.02 7.78
N ILE A 111 1.93 -2.33 6.87
CA ILE A 111 0.79 -3.25 7.07
C ILE A 111 0.74 -4.23 5.91
N HIS A 112 0.11 -5.37 6.12
CA HIS A 112 -0.23 -6.30 5.05
C HIS A 112 -1.75 -6.32 4.81
N SER A 113 -2.15 -6.67 3.60
CA SER A 113 -3.54 -7.01 3.32
C SER A 113 -3.75 -8.45 3.73
N GLN A 114 -4.50 -8.69 4.80
CA GLN A 114 -5.02 -10.02 5.05
C GLN A 114 -6.18 -10.21 4.07
N LEU A 115 -5.92 -10.95 3.01
CA LEU A 115 -6.96 -11.41 2.13
C LEU A 115 -7.88 -12.28 2.96
N THR A 116 -9.10 -11.80 3.22
CA THR A 116 -10.16 -12.68 3.70
C THR A 116 -10.28 -13.78 2.68
N MET A 117 -10.45 -15.01 3.12
CA MET A 117 -10.54 -16.21 2.26
C MET A 117 -11.87 -16.21 1.49
N ILE A 118 -12.11 -15.18 0.68
CA ILE A 118 -13.26 -15.15 -0.23
C ILE A 118 -12.92 -16.05 -1.42
N PRO A 119 -13.75 -17.05 -1.74
CA PRO A 119 -13.52 -17.94 -2.89
C PRO A 119 -13.20 -17.18 -4.18
N GLY A 120 -12.12 -17.56 -4.86
CA GLY A 120 -11.66 -16.97 -6.11
C GLY A 120 -10.88 -15.64 -5.95
N GLN A 121 -10.66 -15.15 -4.73
CA GLN A 121 -9.98 -13.87 -4.52
C GLN A 121 -8.53 -13.90 -4.99
N ALA A 122 -7.79 -14.94 -4.66
CA ALA A 122 -6.37 -15.05 -5.02
C ALA A 122 -6.15 -15.11 -6.53
N GLU A 123 -7.07 -15.77 -7.26
CA GLU A 123 -6.97 -16.03 -8.69
C GLU A 123 -7.50 -14.87 -9.54
N HIS A 124 -8.49 -14.12 -9.04
CA HIS A 124 -9.25 -13.16 -9.84
C HIS A 124 -9.12 -11.72 -9.38
N THR A 125 -8.32 -11.44 -8.33
CA THR A 125 -8.11 -10.08 -7.85
C THR A 125 -6.62 -9.74 -7.69
N VAL A 126 -6.33 -8.45 -7.69
CA VAL A 126 -5.01 -7.92 -7.39
C VAL A 126 -5.09 -7.17 -6.07
N ALA A 127 -4.26 -7.53 -5.10
CA ALA A 127 -4.16 -6.77 -3.86
C ALA A 127 -3.47 -5.42 -4.12
N ALA A 128 -3.95 -4.33 -3.53
CA ALA A 128 -3.29 -3.03 -3.60
C ALA A 128 -1.90 -3.03 -2.95
N LYS A 129 -1.60 -4.05 -2.16
CA LYS A 129 -0.27 -4.31 -1.56
C LYS A 129 0.12 -5.78 -1.76
N PRO A 130 1.40 -6.08 -2.11
CA PRO A 130 2.51 -5.15 -2.27
C PRO A 130 2.40 -4.30 -3.55
N LEU A 131 2.92 -3.08 -3.45
CA LEU A 131 2.81 -2.06 -4.49
C LEU A 131 3.28 -2.50 -5.88
N HIS A 132 4.44 -3.16 -5.97
CA HIS A 132 5.04 -3.53 -7.26
C HIS A 132 4.18 -4.52 -8.05
N THR A 133 3.53 -5.47 -7.37
CA THR A 133 2.63 -6.45 -7.99
C THR A 133 1.42 -5.75 -8.60
N TYR A 134 0.79 -4.88 -7.81
CA TYR A 134 -0.36 -4.10 -8.28
C TYR A 134 0.02 -3.18 -9.45
N ALA A 135 1.10 -2.43 -9.33
CA ALA A 135 1.58 -1.54 -10.38
C ALA A 135 1.82 -2.27 -11.71
N THR A 136 2.48 -3.45 -11.65
CA THR A 136 2.74 -4.26 -12.85
C THR A 136 1.45 -4.79 -13.49
N GLN A 137 0.51 -5.29 -12.70
CA GLN A 137 -0.77 -5.81 -13.20
C GLN A 137 -1.63 -4.68 -13.78
N TRP A 138 -1.66 -3.53 -13.13
CA TRP A 138 -2.37 -2.34 -13.62
C TRP A 138 -1.82 -1.87 -14.96
N GLN A 139 -0.49 -1.79 -15.11
CA GLN A 139 0.14 -1.36 -16.35
C GLN A 139 -0.14 -2.32 -17.51
N LYS A 140 -0.11 -3.64 -17.24
CA LYS A 140 -0.49 -4.66 -18.23
C LYS A 140 -1.95 -4.50 -18.66
N PHE A 141 -2.85 -4.32 -17.69
CA PHE A 141 -4.27 -4.14 -17.96
C PHE A 141 -4.56 -2.90 -18.81
N ILE A 142 -4.02 -1.73 -18.44
CA ILE A 142 -4.19 -0.48 -19.21
C ILE A 142 -3.64 -0.62 -20.63
N THR A 143 -2.50 -1.29 -20.81
CA THR A 143 -1.91 -1.53 -22.15
C THR A 143 -2.80 -2.43 -23.00
N ALA A 144 -3.42 -3.45 -22.41
CA ALA A 144 -4.37 -4.31 -23.10
C ALA A 144 -5.66 -3.56 -23.45
N LEU A 145 -6.15 -2.74 -22.52
CA LEU A 145 -7.38 -1.97 -22.67
C LEU A 145 -7.30 -0.92 -23.79
N LYS A 146 -6.11 -0.35 -24.03
CA LYS A 146 -5.85 0.52 -25.20
C LYS A 146 -6.06 -0.16 -26.54
N LYS A 147 -5.83 -1.47 -26.60
CA LYS A 147 -5.98 -2.25 -27.82
C LYS A 147 -7.41 -2.71 -28.05
N GLN A 148 -8.13 -2.95 -26.99
CA GLN A 148 -9.52 -3.42 -27.03
C GLN A 148 -10.29 -2.85 -25.84
N GLU A 149 -11.01 -1.75 -26.06
CA GLU A 149 -11.88 -1.17 -25.03
C GLU A 149 -13.00 -2.15 -24.63
N THR A 150 -13.38 -2.08 -23.37
CA THR A 150 -14.52 -2.81 -22.82
C THR A 150 -15.45 -1.87 -22.08
N THR A 151 -16.72 -2.19 -22.06
CA THR A 151 -17.73 -1.56 -21.20
C THR A 151 -17.82 -2.22 -19.83
N THR A 152 -17.10 -3.34 -19.62
CA THR A 152 -17.05 -4.03 -18.33
C THR A 152 -16.27 -3.20 -17.31
N PRO A 153 -16.81 -2.95 -16.12
CA PRO A 153 -16.21 -2.05 -15.14
C PRO A 153 -14.85 -2.52 -14.63
N ILE A 154 -14.00 -1.55 -14.26
CA ILE A 154 -12.87 -1.73 -13.35
C ILE A 154 -13.44 -1.64 -11.93
N THR A 155 -13.07 -2.58 -11.04
CA THR A 155 -13.64 -2.67 -9.70
C THR A 155 -12.59 -2.47 -8.61
N VAL A 156 -12.93 -1.64 -7.63
CA VAL A 156 -12.18 -1.51 -6.37
C VAL A 156 -13.03 -2.12 -5.25
N ILE A 157 -12.46 -3.08 -4.52
CA ILE A 157 -13.08 -3.66 -3.32
C ILE A 157 -12.56 -2.92 -2.09
N GLY A 158 -13.45 -2.27 -1.38
CA GLY A 158 -13.19 -1.44 -0.21
C GLY A 158 -13.42 0.05 -0.49
N GLY A 159 -14.41 0.62 0.18
CA GLY A 159 -14.84 2.03 0.08
C GLY A 159 -14.18 2.96 1.10
N GLY A 160 -13.08 2.56 1.73
CA GLY A 160 -12.27 3.44 2.56
C GLY A 160 -11.55 4.51 1.73
N VAL A 161 -10.86 5.45 2.40
CA VAL A 161 -10.15 6.57 1.72
C VAL A 161 -9.21 6.05 0.63
N ALA A 162 -8.41 5.01 0.91
CA ALA A 162 -7.47 4.44 -0.06
C ALA A 162 -8.18 3.86 -1.30
N GLY A 163 -9.32 3.16 -1.12
CA GLY A 163 -10.08 2.63 -2.25
C GLY A 163 -10.71 3.71 -3.11
N VAL A 164 -11.23 4.78 -2.49
CA VAL A 164 -11.77 5.94 -3.20
C VAL A 164 -10.67 6.67 -3.99
N GLU A 165 -9.49 6.87 -3.40
CA GLU A 165 -8.33 7.46 -4.09
C GLU A 165 -7.90 6.62 -5.30
N LEU A 166 -7.82 5.29 -5.14
CA LEU A 166 -7.49 4.38 -6.24
C LEU A 166 -8.54 4.44 -7.35
N ALA A 167 -9.83 4.46 -7.02
CA ALA A 167 -10.90 4.56 -8.01
C ALA A 167 -10.80 5.85 -8.84
N PHE A 168 -10.54 6.99 -8.20
CA PHE A 168 -10.29 8.25 -8.89
C PHE A 168 -9.05 8.18 -9.79
N ALA A 169 -7.95 7.63 -9.29
CA ALA A 169 -6.70 7.47 -10.04
C ALA A 169 -6.88 6.58 -11.28
N MET A 170 -7.57 5.44 -11.12
CA MET A 170 -7.88 4.52 -12.22
C MET A 170 -8.80 5.17 -13.26
N ARG A 171 -9.83 5.89 -12.83
CA ARG A 171 -10.73 6.62 -13.72
C ARG A 171 -10.01 7.73 -14.48
N TYR A 172 -9.15 8.49 -13.79
CA TYR A 172 -8.32 9.52 -14.40
C TYR A 172 -7.39 8.93 -15.46
N ARG A 173 -6.68 7.82 -15.14
CA ARG A 173 -5.78 7.15 -16.08
C ARG A 173 -6.52 6.66 -17.32
N ALA A 174 -7.65 6.00 -17.16
CA ALA A 174 -8.45 5.52 -18.28
C ALA A 174 -8.81 6.67 -19.24
N ARG A 175 -9.32 7.78 -18.72
CA ARG A 175 -9.63 8.98 -19.53
C ARG A 175 -8.41 9.56 -20.23
N ARG A 176 -7.29 9.69 -19.53
CA ARG A 176 -6.03 10.21 -20.10
C ARG A 176 -5.53 9.36 -21.26
N GLU A 177 -5.78 8.07 -21.23
CA GLU A 177 -5.42 7.12 -22.28
C GLU A 177 -6.46 7.04 -23.41
N GLY A 178 -7.50 7.88 -23.37
CA GLY A 178 -8.59 7.88 -24.35
C GLY A 178 -9.64 6.79 -24.14
N ILE A 179 -9.56 6.03 -23.05
CA ILE A 179 -10.48 4.94 -22.71
C ILE A 179 -11.66 5.51 -21.92
N ASN A 180 -12.70 5.91 -22.63
CA ASN A 180 -13.85 6.59 -22.02
C ASN A 180 -15.02 5.65 -21.70
N SER A 181 -15.13 4.53 -22.42
CA SER A 181 -16.23 3.57 -22.34
C SER A 181 -16.17 2.65 -21.12
N THR A 182 -15.00 2.45 -20.50
CA THR A 182 -14.82 1.57 -19.34
C THR A 182 -15.17 2.30 -18.04
N PRO A 183 -16.26 1.94 -17.35
CA PRO A 183 -16.63 2.55 -16.08
C PRO A 183 -15.73 2.05 -14.94
N VAL A 184 -15.76 2.78 -13.82
CA VAL A 184 -15.14 2.35 -12.56
C VAL A 184 -16.22 2.19 -11.51
N GLN A 185 -16.10 1.16 -10.67
CA GLN A 185 -17.02 0.93 -9.55
C GLN A 185 -16.25 0.60 -8.27
N ILE A 186 -16.85 0.95 -7.15
CA ILE A 186 -16.38 0.61 -5.81
C ILE A 186 -17.42 -0.27 -5.15
N ILE A 187 -16.99 -1.38 -4.53
CA ILE A 187 -17.86 -2.27 -3.74
C ILE A 187 -17.38 -2.21 -2.30
N GLU A 188 -18.27 -1.83 -1.40
CA GLU A 188 -18.01 -1.72 0.04
C GLU A 188 -19.05 -2.54 0.80
N ALA A 189 -18.57 -3.35 1.75
CA ALA A 189 -19.40 -4.25 2.54
C ALA A 189 -20.35 -3.51 3.51
N LYS A 190 -20.00 -2.28 3.88
CA LYS A 190 -20.72 -1.42 4.81
C LYS A 190 -20.86 -0.02 4.19
N GLU A 191 -20.96 0.99 5.05
CA GLU A 191 -20.89 2.39 4.64
C GLU A 191 -19.45 2.75 4.22
N ALA A 192 -19.33 3.47 3.12
CA ALA A 192 -18.03 3.94 2.61
C ALA A 192 -17.53 5.16 3.38
N LEU A 193 -16.17 5.35 3.30
CA LEU A 193 -15.48 6.48 3.93
C LEU A 193 -15.61 6.53 5.46
N PRO A 194 -15.48 5.39 6.17
CA PRO A 194 -15.59 5.39 7.63
C PRO A 194 -14.52 6.31 8.25
N GLY A 195 -14.89 7.07 9.27
CA GLY A 195 -14.02 8.01 9.96
C GLY A 195 -13.77 9.34 9.24
N VAL A 196 -14.29 9.52 8.03
CA VAL A 196 -14.28 10.79 7.31
C VAL A 196 -15.45 11.66 7.79
N SER A 197 -15.26 12.98 7.94
CA SER A 197 -16.32 13.86 8.38
C SER A 197 -17.51 13.86 7.40
N PRO A 198 -18.78 14.02 7.87
CA PRO A 198 -19.95 13.98 6.99
C PRO A 198 -19.89 14.98 5.84
N ARG A 199 -19.33 16.17 6.07
CA ARG A 199 -19.14 17.18 5.03
C ARG A 199 -18.18 16.70 3.95
N ALA A 200 -17.06 16.08 4.31
CA ALA A 200 -16.10 15.56 3.36
C ALA A 200 -16.64 14.32 2.62
N GLN A 201 -17.38 13.44 3.31
CA GLN A 201 -18.07 12.31 2.66
C GLN A 201 -19.04 12.80 1.58
N ALA A 202 -19.87 13.83 1.87
CA ALA A 202 -20.81 14.39 0.90
C ALA A 202 -20.10 14.97 -0.34
N VAL A 203 -18.95 15.63 -0.14
CA VAL A 203 -18.13 16.16 -1.25
C VAL A 203 -17.58 15.02 -2.10
N LEU A 204 -16.99 13.98 -1.46
CA LEU A 204 -16.41 12.84 -2.16
C LEU A 204 -17.45 12.02 -2.91
N ARG A 205 -18.63 11.76 -2.31
CA ARG A 205 -19.74 11.07 -2.98
C ARG A 205 -20.24 11.83 -4.23
N ARG A 206 -20.37 13.15 -4.14
CA ARG A 206 -20.71 13.99 -5.29
C ARG A 206 -19.65 13.93 -6.37
N GLU A 207 -18.38 13.92 -5.99
CA GLU A 207 -17.27 13.83 -6.94
C GLU A 207 -17.20 12.44 -7.60
N LEU A 208 -17.44 11.35 -6.87
CA LEU A 208 -17.57 10.01 -7.44
C LEU A 208 -18.65 9.97 -8.52
N ALA A 209 -19.83 10.51 -8.23
CA ALA A 209 -20.94 10.60 -9.18
C ALA A 209 -20.55 11.45 -10.42
N ARG A 210 -19.92 12.61 -10.22
CA ARG A 210 -19.45 13.49 -11.29
C ARG A 210 -18.43 12.82 -12.22
N GLN A 211 -17.59 11.94 -11.67
CA GLN A 211 -16.58 11.17 -12.42
C GLN A 211 -17.15 9.88 -13.03
N HIS A 212 -18.46 9.61 -12.85
CA HIS A 212 -19.11 8.36 -13.27
C HIS A 212 -18.45 7.13 -12.63
N ILE A 213 -18.12 7.22 -11.34
CA ILE A 213 -17.69 6.11 -10.51
C ILE A 213 -18.88 5.65 -9.69
N THR A 214 -19.31 4.41 -9.90
CA THR A 214 -20.45 3.85 -9.16
C THR A 214 -19.97 3.32 -7.80
N LEU A 215 -20.70 3.68 -6.73
CA LEU A 215 -20.44 3.21 -5.38
C LEU A 215 -21.57 2.28 -4.94
N TYR A 216 -21.22 1.01 -4.67
CA TYR A 216 -22.10 0.00 -4.06
C TYR A 216 -21.74 -0.12 -2.59
N GLU A 217 -22.58 0.38 -1.71
CA GLU A 217 -22.49 0.20 -0.26
C GLU A 217 -23.38 -0.97 0.18
N ASP A 218 -23.22 -1.41 1.43
CA ASP A 218 -23.93 -2.57 2.01
C ASP A 218 -23.87 -3.79 1.07
N SER A 219 -22.73 -3.97 0.41
CA SER A 219 -22.51 -4.93 -0.67
C SER A 219 -21.36 -5.87 -0.33
N LEU A 220 -21.65 -6.87 0.50
CA LEU A 220 -20.67 -7.88 0.91
C LEU A 220 -20.38 -8.84 -0.25
N VAL A 221 -19.10 -8.96 -0.63
CA VAL A 221 -18.66 -9.92 -1.65
C VAL A 221 -18.62 -11.32 -1.07
N SER A 222 -19.19 -12.29 -1.78
CA SER A 222 -19.22 -13.72 -1.43
C SER A 222 -18.28 -14.58 -2.28
N ARG A 223 -18.02 -14.18 -3.55
CA ARG A 223 -17.15 -14.91 -4.47
C ARG A 223 -16.60 -14.01 -5.56
N PHE A 224 -15.39 -14.33 -6.05
CA PHE A 224 -14.81 -13.77 -7.27
C PHE A 224 -14.72 -14.85 -8.34
N THR A 225 -14.95 -14.46 -9.58
CA THR A 225 -14.73 -15.29 -10.79
C THR A 225 -13.96 -14.46 -11.83
N THR A 226 -13.59 -15.03 -12.95
CA THR A 226 -12.78 -14.37 -14.00
C THR A 226 -13.34 -13.00 -14.42
N ASN A 227 -14.66 -12.86 -14.53
CA ASN A 227 -15.30 -11.66 -15.06
C ASN A 227 -16.43 -11.13 -14.16
N ASN A 228 -16.70 -11.77 -13.03
CA ASN A 228 -17.82 -11.40 -12.17
C ASN A 228 -17.46 -11.44 -10.68
N ILE A 229 -18.19 -10.66 -9.93
CA ILE A 229 -18.16 -10.55 -8.47
C ILE A 229 -19.55 -10.87 -7.98
N GLU A 230 -19.68 -11.95 -7.22
CA GLU A 230 -20.93 -12.36 -6.60
C GLU A 230 -21.06 -11.72 -5.21
N LEU A 231 -22.22 -11.16 -4.91
CA LEU A 231 -22.51 -10.55 -3.61
C LEU A 231 -23.34 -11.52 -2.75
N ALA A 232 -23.28 -11.34 -1.43
CA ALA A 232 -23.99 -12.18 -0.48
C ALA A 232 -25.52 -12.07 -0.58
N ASP A 233 -26.02 -11.00 -1.18
CA ASP A 233 -27.44 -10.78 -1.43
C ASP A 233 -27.95 -11.40 -2.77
N GLY A 234 -27.07 -12.11 -3.48
CA GLY A 234 -27.38 -12.80 -4.74
C GLY A 234 -27.14 -11.95 -6.00
N ARG A 235 -26.83 -10.67 -5.88
CA ARG A 235 -26.46 -9.85 -7.04
C ARG A 235 -25.12 -10.31 -7.61
N THR A 236 -24.96 -10.17 -8.91
CA THR A 236 -23.70 -10.40 -9.62
C THR A 236 -23.31 -9.13 -10.38
N LEU A 237 -22.10 -8.65 -10.16
CA LEU A 237 -21.53 -7.50 -10.83
C LEU A 237 -20.38 -7.92 -11.73
N SER A 238 -20.35 -7.43 -12.97
CA SER A 238 -19.23 -7.73 -13.88
C SER A 238 -18.00 -6.89 -13.51
N SER A 239 -16.81 -7.43 -13.79
CA SER A 239 -15.54 -6.74 -13.59
C SER A 239 -14.49 -7.19 -14.61
N SER A 240 -13.81 -6.25 -15.24
CA SER A 240 -12.68 -6.51 -16.15
C SER A 240 -11.33 -6.51 -15.45
N PHE A 241 -11.24 -5.83 -14.31
CA PHE A 241 -10.07 -5.78 -13.44
C PHE A 241 -10.53 -5.48 -12.01
N THR A 242 -10.13 -6.31 -11.07
CA THR A 242 -10.53 -6.14 -9.66
C THR A 242 -9.30 -5.92 -8.79
N VAL A 243 -9.27 -4.78 -8.07
CA VAL A 243 -8.26 -4.50 -7.04
C VAL A 243 -8.89 -4.53 -5.65
N THR A 244 -8.21 -5.16 -4.69
CA THR A 244 -8.65 -5.20 -3.29
C THR A 244 -7.87 -4.19 -2.46
N ALA A 245 -8.57 -3.19 -1.91
CA ALA A 245 -8.05 -2.15 -1.02
C ALA A 245 -8.58 -2.28 0.41
N ALA A 246 -9.18 -3.42 0.74
CA ALA A 246 -9.74 -3.74 2.05
C ALA A 246 -8.79 -4.61 2.89
N GLY A 247 -9.03 -4.67 4.21
CA GLY A 247 -8.41 -5.66 5.11
C GLY A 247 -6.96 -5.35 5.50
N ALA A 248 -6.61 -4.08 5.63
CA ALA A 248 -5.32 -3.68 6.20
C ALA A 248 -5.17 -4.19 7.64
N ARG A 249 -4.10 -4.96 7.90
CA ARG A 249 -3.79 -5.55 9.21
C ARG A 249 -2.35 -5.27 9.61
N PRO A 250 -2.06 -5.02 10.89
CA PRO A 250 -0.69 -5.03 11.39
C PRO A 250 -0.13 -6.46 11.33
N TYR A 251 1.18 -6.57 11.30
CA TYR A 251 1.85 -7.85 11.46
C TYR A 251 1.63 -8.36 12.90
N ALA A 252 1.38 -9.67 13.05
CA ALA A 252 1.42 -10.34 14.33
C ALA A 252 2.89 -10.60 14.71
N TRP A 253 3.26 -10.27 15.96
CA TRP A 253 4.59 -10.48 16.55
C TRP A 253 4.50 -11.46 17.70
#